data_a151d4990f345847f712774c79c24339
#
_entry.id   a151d4990f345847f712774c79c24339
#
_cell.length_a   1.000
_cell.length_b   1.000
_cell.length_c   1.000
_cell.angle_alpha   90.00
_cell.angle_beta   90.00
_cell.angle_gamma   90.00
#
_symmetry.space_group_name_H-M   'P 1'
#
loop_
_entity.id
_entity.type
_entity.pdbx_description
1 polymer ?
#
loop_
_entity_poly.entity_id
_entity_poly.type
_entity_poly.pdbx_seq_one_letter_code
_entity_poly.pdbx_strand_id
1 'polypeptide(L)'
;VSTVLGLVRFHRMQKQPFTFWWWFWLMYTGVSLGCVTGVKLVGLFVTALVGLYTIEDLWNKLGDLKMPVRTYLRHWCARITALIMVPVAIYVIGFKLHFMILYKSGSGDAQMSSLFQSHLEGSDLSNFPLEVAYGSKVTLKNQAYGGGLLHSHIQTYPGGSEEHQVTCYHHKDDNNNFIITPIYEEPQLPSPDAQDTTPPRMLRNGDVVRLVHEQLNTNLRSQATPGFISKDKYEVSSRPMDKGQDSSEYWVVEVLKDVNYGPGKAGMPIRTLSTTLRFRHRDMGCYLRSGGDSLPDWGWKQLEVTCDPQNYPRDMTTHWNVENHWNERLPITKSHQRARSPFFKDFLHLNVAMMISNNALVPDHDKFDTLASAPSEWPFLYRGMRMNGWGADDRKFYLVGNPIIWWGSSCSLIAAVFVLTWYLLRRQRRIHDMPPAAWDDFLFGLKVGWIGWFLQYFPFFLMGRVPFLHHYHPPQSLAV
;
A
#
# COMPACT_ATOMS: atom_id res chain seq x y z
N VAL A 1 -14.87 -20.70 6.37
CA VAL A 1 -15.90 -21.73 6.52
C VAL A 1 -16.95 -21.61 5.42
N SER A 2 -17.66 -20.49 5.24
CA SER A 2 -18.70 -20.31 4.19
C SER A 2 -18.20 -20.66 2.79
N THR A 3 -17.00 -20.22 2.41
CA THR A 3 -16.40 -20.50 1.10
C THR A 3 -16.19 -22.01 0.88
N VAL A 4 -15.70 -22.70 1.91
CA VAL A 4 -15.50 -24.15 1.85
C VAL A 4 -16.82 -24.90 1.79
N LEU A 5 -17.82 -24.48 2.55
CA LEU A 5 -19.17 -25.02 2.46
C LEU A 5 -19.75 -24.86 1.04
N GLY A 6 -19.61 -23.65 0.47
CA GLY A 6 -20.01 -23.39 -0.90
C GLY A 6 -19.33 -24.30 -1.92
N LEU A 7 -18.02 -24.45 -1.80
CA LEU A 7 -17.21 -25.31 -2.66
C LEU A 7 -17.66 -26.80 -2.57
N VAL A 8 -17.82 -27.32 -1.36
CA VAL A 8 -18.25 -28.71 -1.12
C VAL A 8 -19.66 -28.95 -1.69
N ARG A 9 -20.58 -28.03 -1.46
CA ARG A 9 -21.95 -28.13 -2.02
C ARG A 9 -21.96 -28.00 -3.54
N PHE A 10 -21.16 -27.09 -4.08
CA PHE A 10 -20.99 -26.94 -5.53
C PHE A 10 -20.41 -28.21 -6.16
N HIS A 11 -19.40 -28.84 -5.54
CA HIS A 11 -18.83 -30.09 -6.00
C HIS A 11 -19.90 -31.20 -6.13
N ARG A 12 -20.78 -31.32 -5.13
CA ARG A 12 -21.87 -32.31 -5.17
C ARG A 12 -22.87 -32.06 -6.31
N MET A 13 -23.02 -30.79 -6.76
CA MET A 13 -23.92 -30.43 -7.85
C MET A 13 -23.29 -30.59 -9.25
N GLN A 14 -22.03 -31.01 -9.37
CA GLN A 14 -21.34 -31.16 -10.66
C GLN A 14 -22.02 -32.16 -11.60
N LYS A 15 -22.77 -33.12 -11.07
CA LYS A 15 -23.55 -34.08 -11.86
C LYS A 15 -24.80 -33.48 -12.54
N GLN A 16 -25.21 -32.29 -12.08
CA GLN A 16 -26.41 -31.59 -12.61
C GLN A 16 -26.03 -30.13 -13.00
N PRO A 17 -25.16 -29.96 -14.01
CA PRO A 17 -24.68 -28.66 -14.40
C PRO A 17 -25.78 -27.74 -14.90
N PHE A 18 -25.62 -26.44 -14.63
CA PHE A 18 -26.52 -25.36 -15.06
C PHE A 18 -27.95 -25.39 -14.46
N THR A 19 -28.22 -26.28 -13.50
CA THR A 19 -29.48 -26.24 -12.72
C THR A 19 -29.46 -25.07 -11.73
N PHE A 20 -30.63 -24.73 -11.16
CA PHE A 20 -30.74 -23.66 -10.16
C PHE A 20 -29.77 -23.86 -8.99
N TRP A 21 -29.71 -25.05 -8.39
CA TRP A 21 -28.85 -25.35 -7.26
C TRP A 21 -27.36 -25.34 -7.62
N TRP A 22 -27.00 -25.72 -8.83
CA TRP A 22 -25.63 -25.61 -9.34
C TRP A 22 -25.19 -24.15 -9.41
N TRP A 23 -26.02 -23.26 -9.99
CA TRP A 23 -25.77 -21.83 -10.04
C TRP A 23 -25.77 -21.21 -8.63
N PHE A 24 -26.72 -21.59 -7.77
CA PHE A 24 -26.81 -21.08 -6.42
C PHE A 24 -25.50 -21.31 -5.64
N TRP A 25 -25.00 -22.54 -5.61
CA TRP A 25 -23.79 -22.85 -4.87
C TRP A 25 -22.53 -22.28 -5.51
N LEU A 26 -22.45 -22.17 -6.84
CA LEU A 26 -21.36 -21.49 -7.53
C LEU A 26 -21.31 -20.00 -7.19
N MET A 27 -22.46 -19.32 -7.26
CA MET A 27 -22.59 -17.89 -6.90
C MET A 27 -22.34 -17.66 -5.40
N TYR A 28 -22.87 -18.53 -4.54
CA TYR A 28 -22.63 -18.47 -3.09
C TYR A 28 -21.12 -18.55 -2.78
N THR A 29 -20.39 -19.44 -3.45
CA THR A 29 -18.93 -19.54 -3.32
C THR A 29 -18.27 -18.24 -3.73
N GLY A 30 -18.67 -17.66 -4.88
CA GLY A 30 -18.11 -16.39 -5.35
C GLY A 30 -18.40 -15.22 -4.41
N VAL A 31 -19.63 -15.09 -3.91
CA VAL A 31 -19.98 -14.06 -2.91
C VAL A 31 -19.13 -14.23 -1.65
N SER A 32 -18.99 -15.46 -1.16
CA SER A 32 -18.15 -15.76 0.02
C SER A 32 -16.68 -15.40 -0.21
N LEU A 33 -16.15 -15.61 -1.42
CA LEU A 33 -14.78 -15.21 -1.80
C LEU A 33 -14.62 -13.69 -1.75
N GLY A 34 -15.58 -12.94 -2.31
CA GLY A 34 -15.56 -11.48 -2.26
C GLY A 34 -15.59 -10.95 -0.84
N CYS A 35 -16.45 -11.50 0.00
CA CYS A 35 -16.57 -11.11 1.40
C CYS A 35 -15.28 -11.42 2.19
N VAL A 36 -14.71 -12.62 2.08
CA VAL A 36 -13.50 -12.98 2.86
C VAL A 36 -12.28 -12.18 2.42
N THR A 37 -12.14 -11.89 1.13
CA THR A 37 -11.04 -11.07 0.60
C THR A 37 -11.21 -9.60 1.02
N GLY A 38 -12.45 -9.11 1.05
CA GLY A 38 -12.78 -7.76 1.52
C GLY A 38 -12.48 -7.52 3.01
N VAL A 39 -12.52 -8.57 3.84
CA VAL A 39 -12.17 -8.47 5.27
C VAL A 39 -10.65 -8.44 5.46
N LYS A 40 -9.90 -9.32 4.80
CA LYS A 40 -8.44 -9.39 4.92
C LYS A 40 -7.83 -10.10 3.70
N LEU A 41 -6.69 -9.62 3.22
CA LEU A 41 -5.98 -10.21 2.06
C LEU A 41 -5.57 -11.69 2.26
N VAL A 42 -5.49 -12.17 3.49
CA VAL A 42 -5.35 -13.61 3.80
C VAL A 42 -6.47 -14.46 3.17
N GLY A 43 -7.63 -13.87 2.87
CA GLY A 43 -8.69 -14.50 2.10
C GLY A 43 -8.27 -14.99 0.71
N LEU A 44 -7.20 -14.45 0.14
CA LEU A 44 -6.63 -14.92 -1.13
C LEU A 44 -6.12 -16.38 -1.06
N PHE A 45 -5.78 -16.89 0.11
CA PHE A 45 -5.34 -18.26 0.26
C PHE A 45 -6.50 -19.26 0.07
N VAL A 46 -7.70 -18.96 0.56
CA VAL A 46 -8.88 -19.79 0.26
C VAL A 46 -9.35 -19.58 -1.19
N THR A 47 -9.11 -18.40 -1.77
CA THR A 47 -9.34 -18.16 -3.20
C THR A 47 -8.44 -19.05 -4.06
N ALA A 48 -7.17 -19.24 -3.66
CA ALA A 48 -6.26 -20.17 -4.33
C ALA A 48 -6.76 -21.62 -4.28
N LEU A 49 -7.32 -22.06 -3.14
CA LEU A 49 -7.94 -23.40 -3.04
C LEU A 49 -9.08 -23.57 -4.04
N VAL A 50 -10.01 -22.61 -4.11
CA VAL A 50 -11.13 -22.65 -5.07
C VAL A 50 -10.63 -22.56 -6.51
N GLY A 51 -9.56 -21.80 -6.75
CA GLY A 51 -8.89 -21.69 -8.05
C GLY A 51 -8.30 -23.03 -8.51
N LEU A 52 -7.52 -23.70 -7.64
CA LEU A 52 -6.95 -25.01 -7.94
C LEU A 52 -8.02 -26.07 -8.22
N TYR A 53 -9.07 -26.10 -7.40
CA TYR A 53 -10.22 -26.96 -7.66
C TYR A 53 -10.86 -26.68 -9.02
N THR A 54 -11.04 -25.41 -9.34
CA THR A 54 -11.68 -24.98 -10.61
C THR A 54 -10.83 -25.40 -11.83
N ILE A 55 -9.51 -25.23 -11.72
CA ILE A 55 -8.57 -25.66 -12.78
C ILE A 55 -8.65 -27.19 -12.98
N GLU A 56 -8.60 -27.97 -11.89
CA GLU A 56 -8.72 -29.41 -11.95
C GLU A 56 -10.07 -29.87 -12.58
N ASP A 57 -11.17 -29.26 -12.14
CA ASP A 57 -12.49 -29.56 -12.67
C ASP A 57 -12.65 -29.23 -14.16
N LEU A 58 -12.12 -28.08 -14.59
CA LEU A 58 -12.14 -27.69 -16.02
C LEU A 58 -11.17 -28.56 -16.84
N TRP A 59 -10.04 -28.96 -16.29
CA TRP A 59 -9.11 -29.86 -16.94
C TRP A 59 -9.73 -31.24 -17.17
N ASN A 60 -10.43 -31.80 -16.18
CA ASN A 60 -11.14 -33.07 -16.32
C ASN A 60 -12.27 -32.99 -17.36
N LYS A 61 -12.98 -31.85 -17.42
CA LYS A 61 -14.01 -31.60 -18.44
C LYS A 61 -13.44 -31.44 -19.85
N LEU A 62 -12.24 -30.92 -20.00
CA LEU A 62 -11.54 -30.82 -21.28
C LEU A 62 -11.19 -32.22 -21.82
N GLY A 63 -10.86 -33.16 -20.93
CA GLY A 63 -10.58 -34.55 -21.28
C GLY A 63 -11.81 -35.38 -21.69
N ASP A 64 -13.02 -34.88 -21.44
CA ASP A 64 -14.27 -35.55 -21.85
C ASP A 64 -14.60 -35.25 -23.32
N LEU A 65 -14.16 -36.12 -24.21
CA LEU A 65 -14.40 -35.98 -25.65
C LEU A 65 -15.89 -36.02 -26.05
N LYS A 66 -16.77 -36.46 -25.16
CA LYS A 66 -18.23 -36.45 -25.40
C LYS A 66 -18.87 -35.08 -25.14
N MET A 67 -18.15 -34.21 -24.46
CA MET A 67 -18.65 -32.86 -24.12
C MET A 67 -18.55 -31.93 -25.34
N PRO A 68 -19.66 -31.30 -25.80
CA PRO A 68 -19.59 -30.29 -26.84
C PRO A 68 -18.78 -29.08 -26.41
N VAL A 69 -17.94 -28.54 -27.30
CA VAL A 69 -17.12 -27.34 -27.03
C VAL A 69 -17.96 -26.16 -26.50
N ARG A 70 -19.15 -25.96 -27.05
CA ARG A 70 -20.08 -24.93 -26.58
C ARG A 70 -20.45 -25.09 -25.10
N THR A 71 -20.66 -26.33 -24.64
CA THR A 71 -20.96 -26.61 -23.23
C THR A 71 -19.71 -26.38 -22.36
N TYR A 72 -18.55 -26.75 -22.83
CA TYR A 72 -17.28 -26.47 -22.15
C TYR A 72 -17.04 -24.96 -21.96
N LEU A 73 -17.24 -24.16 -23.01
CA LEU A 73 -17.16 -22.68 -22.92
C LEU A 73 -18.19 -22.09 -21.95
N ARG A 74 -19.41 -22.64 -21.89
CA ARG A 74 -20.40 -22.24 -20.88
C ARG A 74 -19.92 -22.49 -19.46
N HIS A 75 -19.21 -23.61 -19.21
CA HIS A 75 -18.58 -23.87 -17.92
C HIS A 75 -17.51 -22.83 -17.56
N TRP A 76 -16.70 -22.40 -18.53
CA TRP A 76 -15.73 -21.32 -18.36
C TRP A 76 -16.43 -20.00 -18.02
N CYS A 77 -17.37 -19.57 -18.84
CA CYS A 77 -18.09 -18.32 -18.62
C CYS A 77 -18.76 -18.27 -17.23
N ALA A 78 -19.42 -19.37 -16.83
CA ALA A 78 -20.05 -19.44 -15.52
C ALA A 78 -19.06 -19.25 -14.38
N ARG A 79 -17.88 -19.89 -14.43
CA ARG A 79 -16.85 -19.79 -13.40
C ARG A 79 -16.16 -18.43 -13.38
N ILE A 80 -15.86 -17.87 -14.54
CA ILE A 80 -15.34 -16.51 -14.66
C ILE A 80 -16.31 -15.52 -14.02
N THR A 81 -17.58 -15.59 -14.37
CA THR A 81 -18.61 -14.70 -13.82
C THR A 81 -18.72 -14.86 -12.32
N ALA A 82 -18.89 -16.08 -11.83
CA ALA A 82 -19.18 -16.32 -10.41
C ALA A 82 -17.92 -16.21 -9.51
N LEU A 83 -16.76 -16.70 -9.95
CA LEU A 83 -15.57 -16.84 -9.10
C LEU A 83 -14.53 -15.74 -9.31
N ILE A 84 -14.67 -14.91 -10.34
CA ILE A 84 -13.79 -13.77 -10.60
C ILE A 84 -14.59 -12.46 -10.57
N MET A 85 -15.58 -12.30 -11.46
CA MET A 85 -16.27 -11.02 -11.58
C MET A 85 -17.09 -10.66 -10.33
N VAL A 86 -17.79 -11.63 -9.74
CA VAL A 86 -18.59 -11.40 -8.52
C VAL A 86 -17.71 -11.03 -7.32
N PRO A 87 -16.64 -11.78 -6.98
CA PRO A 87 -15.74 -11.37 -5.89
C PRO A 87 -15.10 -10.00 -6.10
N VAL A 88 -14.63 -9.71 -7.32
CA VAL A 88 -14.05 -8.41 -7.66
C VAL A 88 -15.09 -7.29 -7.50
N ALA A 89 -16.32 -7.49 -7.98
CA ALA A 89 -17.38 -6.51 -7.82
C ALA A 89 -17.69 -6.23 -6.34
N ILE A 90 -17.81 -7.28 -5.51
CA ILE A 90 -18.04 -7.15 -4.06
C ILE A 90 -16.89 -6.37 -3.41
N TYR A 91 -15.64 -6.68 -3.76
CA TYR A 91 -14.46 -6.00 -3.24
C TYR A 91 -14.46 -4.51 -3.59
N VAL A 92 -14.68 -4.17 -4.87
CA VAL A 92 -14.75 -2.77 -5.34
C VAL A 92 -15.92 -2.01 -4.70
N ILE A 93 -17.11 -2.64 -4.61
CA ILE A 93 -18.28 -2.05 -3.94
C ILE A 93 -17.98 -1.81 -2.46
N GLY A 94 -17.33 -2.76 -1.79
CA GLY A 94 -16.92 -2.61 -0.38
C GLY A 94 -16.06 -1.37 -0.17
N PHE A 95 -15.04 -1.12 -1.01
CA PHE A 95 -14.23 0.10 -0.94
C PHE A 95 -15.02 1.37 -1.31
N LYS A 96 -15.94 1.26 -2.28
CA LYS A 96 -16.80 2.41 -2.59
C LYS A 96 -17.65 2.81 -1.40
N LEU A 97 -18.26 1.86 -0.72
CA LEU A 97 -19.04 2.09 0.50
C LEU A 97 -18.14 2.61 1.64
N HIS A 98 -16.95 2.06 1.80
CA HIS A 98 -15.96 2.53 2.77
C HIS A 98 -15.67 4.03 2.61
N PHE A 99 -15.33 4.48 1.40
CA PHE A 99 -15.07 5.90 1.13
C PHE A 99 -16.31 6.80 1.27
N MET A 100 -17.51 6.25 1.10
CA MET A 100 -18.77 7.00 1.29
C MET A 100 -19.12 7.16 2.78
N ILE A 101 -18.83 6.14 3.59
CA ILE A 101 -19.20 6.13 5.02
C ILE A 101 -18.14 6.87 5.84
N LEU A 102 -16.86 6.66 5.55
CA LEU A 102 -15.74 7.28 6.25
C LEU A 102 -15.34 8.60 5.55
N TYR A 103 -16.16 9.61 5.71
CA TYR A 103 -15.98 10.94 5.11
C TYR A 103 -15.34 11.97 6.05
N LYS A 104 -15.11 11.62 7.33
CA LYS A 104 -14.44 12.48 8.30
C LYS A 104 -12.96 12.14 8.40
N SER A 105 -12.14 13.17 8.64
CA SER A 105 -10.70 13.01 8.87
C SER A 105 -10.42 12.24 10.16
N GLY A 106 -9.40 11.40 10.14
CA GLY A 106 -8.99 10.56 11.27
C GLY A 106 -7.55 10.04 11.13
N SER A 107 -7.10 9.27 12.11
CA SER A 107 -5.70 8.79 12.18
C SER A 107 -5.27 7.89 11.02
N GLY A 108 -6.21 7.32 10.25
CA GLY A 108 -5.92 6.48 9.09
C GLY A 108 -5.67 7.23 7.79
N ASP A 109 -5.94 8.53 7.75
CA ASP A 109 -5.93 9.33 6.51
C ASP A 109 -4.54 9.49 5.91
N ALA A 110 -3.48 9.42 6.73
CA ALA A 110 -2.09 9.56 6.30
C ALA A 110 -1.70 8.57 5.20
N GLN A 111 -2.41 7.45 5.08
CA GLN A 111 -2.20 6.45 4.03
C GLN A 111 -2.78 6.87 2.67
N MET A 112 -3.64 7.89 2.65
CA MET A 112 -4.28 8.38 1.44
C MET A 112 -3.51 9.56 0.82
N SER A 113 -3.75 9.81 -0.48
CA SER A 113 -3.19 10.99 -1.12
C SER A 113 -3.69 12.29 -0.47
N SER A 114 -2.86 13.32 -0.42
CA SER A 114 -3.22 14.62 0.16
C SER A 114 -4.46 15.23 -0.50
N LEU A 115 -4.65 14.98 -1.80
CA LEU A 115 -5.84 15.41 -2.54
C LEU A 115 -7.12 14.71 -2.02
N PHE A 116 -7.07 13.42 -1.73
CA PHE A 116 -8.18 12.70 -1.10
C PHE A 116 -8.48 13.27 0.29
N GLN A 117 -7.45 13.43 1.13
CA GLN A 117 -7.56 13.95 2.49
C GLN A 117 -8.22 15.33 2.52
N SER A 118 -7.93 16.21 1.55
CA SER A 118 -8.48 17.57 1.50
C SER A 118 -10.00 17.65 1.34
N HIS A 119 -10.64 16.54 0.97
CA HIS A 119 -12.10 16.45 0.83
C HIS A 119 -12.78 15.79 2.04
N LEU A 120 -12.00 15.35 3.03
CA LEU A 120 -12.56 14.82 4.28
C LEU A 120 -12.99 15.99 5.20
N GLU A 121 -14.11 15.82 5.87
CA GLU A 121 -14.60 16.76 6.85
C GLU A 121 -13.66 16.83 8.06
N GLY A 122 -13.24 18.02 8.44
CA GLY A 122 -12.28 18.22 9.54
C GLY A 122 -10.81 18.06 9.13
N SER A 123 -10.51 17.95 7.83
CA SER A 123 -9.11 17.87 7.35
C SER A 123 -8.44 19.24 7.39
N ASP A 124 -7.20 19.29 7.91
CA ASP A 124 -6.34 20.48 7.89
C ASP A 124 -5.96 20.93 6.47
N LEU A 125 -6.11 20.02 5.48
CA LEU A 125 -5.81 20.29 4.08
C LEU A 125 -6.95 20.98 3.32
N SER A 126 -7.97 21.46 4.00
CA SER A 126 -9.18 22.01 3.37
C SER A 126 -9.12 23.53 3.10
N ASN A 127 -8.23 24.29 3.76
CA ASN A 127 -8.30 25.75 3.85
C ASN A 127 -7.01 26.45 3.38
N PHE A 128 -6.64 26.29 2.11
CA PHE A 128 -5.47 26.96 1.51
C PHE A 128 -5.84 27.67 0.22
N PRO A 129 -5.01 28.63 -0.25
CA PRO A 129 -5.11 29.13 -1.60
C PRO A 129 -4.96 28.01 -2.64
N LEU A 130 -5.66 28.14 -3.77
CA LEU A 130 -5.59 27.12 -4.83
C LEU A 130 -4.31 27.21 -5.64
N GLU A 131 -3.95 28.43 -6.10
CA GLU A 131 -2.79 28.66 -6.94
C GLU A 131 -1.60 29.11 -6.10
N VAL A 132 -0.43 28.62 -6.44
CA VAL A 132 0.81 28.90 -5.73
C VAL A 132 1.48 30.16 -6.33
N ALA A 133 1.97 31.04 -5.48
CA ALA A 133 2.70 32.25 -5.89
C ALA A 133 4.11 32.29 -5.28
N TYR A 134 4.96 33.17 -5.82
CA TYR A 134 6.20 33.50 -5.15
C TYR A 134 5.91 34.16 -3.79
N GLY A 135 6.76 33.87 -2.80
CA GLY A 135 6.56 34.26 -1.41
C GLY A 135 5.62 33.35 -0.63
N SER A 136 5.06 32.33 -1.26
CA SER A 136 4.25 31.35 -0.56
C SER A 136 5.11 30.45 0.31
N LYS A 137 4.65 30.23 1.54
CA LYS A 137 5.13 29.17 2.41
C LYS A 137 4.40 27.88 2.04
N VAL A 138 5.14 26.81 1.79
CA VAL A 138 4.62 25.53 1.31
C VAL A 138 5.26 24.35 2.03
N THR A 139 4.53 23.25 2.13
CA THR A 139 5.11 21.93 2.35
C THR A 139 5.08 21.14 1.06
N LEU A 140 6.19 20.45 0.75
CA LEU A 140 6.35 19.65 -0.46
C LEU A 140 6.30 18.18 -0.10
N LYS A 141 5.30 17.46 -0.62
CA LYS A 141 5.14 16.01 -0.38
C LYS A 141 5.58 15.20 -1.58
N ASN A 142 6.43 14.22 -1.34
CA ASN A 142 6.78 13.23 -2.33
C ASN A 142 5.60 12.29 -2.58
N GLN A 143 5.30 11.99 -3.86
CA GLN A 143 4.14 11.18 -4.25
C GLN A 143 4.44 9.69 -4.40
N ALA A 144 5.66 9.25 -4.14
CA ALA A 144 5.97 7.83 -4.06
C ALA A 144 5.25 7.18 -2.88
N TYR A 145 4.99 5.88 -3.00
CA TYR A 145 4.45 5.11 -1.88
C TYR A 145 5.47 5.10 -0.73
N GLY A 146 5.02 5.54 0.44
CA GLY A 146 5.93 5.76 1.57
C GLY A 146 6.76 7.04 1.48
N GLY A 147 6.45 7.94 0.53
CA GLY A 147 7.07 9.25 0.43
C GLY A 147 6.64 10.17 1.57
N GLY A 148 7.57 10.98 2.08
CA GLY A 148 7.37 11.95 3.16
C GLY A 148 7.28 13.38 2.66
N LEU A 149 7.27 14.31 3.62
CA LEU A 149 7.42 15.75 3.37
C LEU A 149 8.91 16.08 3.25
N LEU A 150 9.25 16.97 2.33
CA LEU A 150 10.59 17.54 2.27
C LEU A 150 10.90 18.25 3.58
N HIS A 151 12.03 17.92 4.17
CA HIS A 151 12.38 18.28 5.53
C HIS A 151 13.85 18.69 5.61
N SER A 152 14.17 19.67 6.42
CA SER A 152 15.54 20.04 6.74
C SER A 152 15.66 20.46 8.20
N HIS A 153 16.77 20.17 8.84
CA HIS A 153 17.01 20.49 10.24
C HIS A 153 18.45 20.96 10.47
N ILE A 154 18.73 21.44 11.69
CA ILE A 154 20.01 22.09 12.04
C ILE A 154 21.22 21.15 11.96
N GLN A 155 21.01 19.85 12.05
CA GLN A 155 22.11 18.88 11.98
C GLN A 155 22.69 18.82 10.57
N THR A 156 23.99 18.65 10.50
CA THR A 156 24.72 18.58 9.24
C THR A 156 25.04 17.14 8.85
N TYR A 157 25.36 16.94 7.60
CA TYR A 157 25.85 15.65 7.13
C TYR A 157 27.24 15.34 7.76
N PRO A 158 27.53 14.07 8.14
CA PRO A 158 28.81 13.69 8.74
C PRO A 158 29.97 13.63 7.74
N GLY A 159 29.77 14.04 6.52
CA GLY A 159 30.70 14.08 5.39
C GLY A 159 30.00 14.65 4.16
N GLY A 160 30.59 14.52 2.99
CA GLY A 160 30.04 15.13 1.76
C GLY A 160 30.15 16.64 1.79
N SER A 161 29.01 17.34 1.72
CA SER A 161 28.97 18.80 1.80
C SER A 161 29.21 19.37 3.22
N GLU A 162 28.98 18.56 4.25
CA GLU A 162 28.96 19.00 5.67
C GLU A 162 27.92 20.12 5.96
N GLU A 163 26.95 20.28 5.08
CA GLU A 163 25.82 21.22 5.19
C GLU A 163 24.63 20.59 5.90
N HIS A 164 23.58 21.39 6.18
CA HIS A 164 22.38 20.89 6.85
C HIS A 164 21.73 19.78 6.05
N GLN A 165 21.28 18.75 6.77
CA GLN A 165 20.65 17.57 6.18
C GLN A 165 19.30 17.93 5.56
N VAL A 166 19.05 17.36 4.38
CA VAL A 166 17.75 17.38 3.71
C VAL A 166 17.26 15.95 3.55
N THR A 167 16.07 15.70 4.06
CA THR A 167 15.48 14.35 4.13
C THR A 167 14.00 14.39 3.75
N CYS A 168 13.35 13.23 3.65
CA CYS A 168 11.90 13.15 3.71
C CYS A 168 11.44 12.57 5.05
N TYR A 169 10.47 13.24 5.65
CA TYR A 169 9.94 12.95 6.98
C TYR A 169 8.42 12.78 6.95
N HIS A 170 7.90 11.81 7.71
CA HIS A 170 6.47 11.48 7.66
C HIS A 170 5.60 12.31 8.62
N HIS A 171 6.22 12.98 9.57
CA HIS A 171 5.50 13.82 10.54
C HIS A 171 5.49 15.29 10.09
N LYS A 172 4.40 15.97 10.40
CA LYS A 172 4.25 17.40 10.13
C LYS A 172 4.85 18.21 11.28
N ASP A 173 5.85 19.01 10.96
CA ASP A 173 6.45 20.00 11.85
C ASP A 173 6.91 21.23 11.06
N ASP A 174 7.40 22.25 11.74
CA ASP A 174 7.82 23.50 11.10
C ASP A 174 9.08 23.36 10.24
N ASN A 175 9.85 22.28 10.42
CA ASN A 175 11.02 21.97 9.59
C ASN A 175 10.65 21.42 8.20
N ASN A 176 9.36 21.26 7.90
CA ASN A 176 8.87 20.93 6.56
C ASN A 176 8.52 22.16 5.73
N ASN A 177 8.65 23.37 6.29
CA ASN A 177 8.21 24.60 5.67
C ASN A 177 9.30 25.21 4.79
N PHE A 178 8.96 25.41 3.51
CA PHE A 178 9.83 26.09 2.54
C PHE A 178 9.11 27.29 1.94
N ILE A 179 9.85 28.36 1.66
CA ILE A 179 9.36 29.56 1.00
C ILE A 179 9.86 29.54 -0.45
N ILE A 180 8.96 29.73 -1.40
CA ILE A 180 9.29 29.82 -2.82
C ILE A 180 9.74 31.24 -3.14
N THR A 181 11.02 31.42 -3.50
CA THR A 181 11.59 32.73 -3.82
C THR A 181 12.13 32.79 -5.25
N PRO A 182 12.18 33.97 -5.88
CA PRO A 182 12.82 34.14 -7.17
C PRO A 182 14.33 33.90 -7.07
N ILE A 183 14.96 33.63 -8.20
CA ILE A 183 16.43 33.54 -8.30
C ILE A 183 17.06 34.94 -8.04
N TYR A 184 18.36 34.98 -7.77
CA TYR A 184 19.02 36.24 -7.40
C TYR A 184 19.06 37.27 -8.52
N GLU A 185 19.06 36.83 -9.78
CA GLU A 185 19.08 37.69 -10.98
C GLU A 185 17.71 38.30 -11.26
N GLU A 186 16.63 37.85 -10.61
CA GLU A 186 15.29 38.41 -10.76
C GLU A 186 14.95 39.40 -9.62
N PRO A 187 13.96 40.27 -9.83
CA PRO A 187 13.47 41.16 -8.77
C PRO A 187 13.06 40.36 -7.53
N GLN A 188 13.66 40.69 -6.41
CA GLN A 188 13.36 40.04 -5.14
C GLN A 188 11.99 40.47 -4.60
N LEU A 189 11.40 39.64 -3.77
CA LEU A 189 10.13 39.95 -3.14
C LEU A 189 10.28 41.17 -2.20
N PRO A 190 9.26 42.01 -2.09
CA PRO A 190 9.22 43.07 -1.11
C PRO A 190 9.42 42.50 0.30
N SER A 191 10.00 43.30 1.20
CA SER A 191 10.10 42.90 2.60
C SER A 191 8.68 42.69 3.18
N PRO A 192 8.52 41.78 4.15
CA PRO A 192 7.20 41.52 4.79
C PRO A 192 6.51 42.75 5.33
N ASP A 193 7.30 43.76 5.74
CA ASP A 193 6.81 45.04 6.29
C ASP A 193 6.43 46.09 5.23
N ALA A 194 6.72 45.82 3.95
CA ALA A 194 6.36 46.70 2.88
C ALA A 194 4.86 46.58 2.56
N GLN A 195 4.15 47.71 2.53
CA GLN A 195 2.76 47.80 2.03
C GLN A 195 2.74 47.61 0.50
N ASP A 196 3.00 46.40 0.07
CA ASP A 196 3.01 46.05 -1.37
C ASP A 196 1.59 45.74 -1.85
N THR A 197 1.05 46.64 -2.67
CA THR A 197 -0.29 46.50 -3.28
C THR A 197 -0.27 45.76 -4.62
N THR A 198 0.90 45.36 -5.11
CA THR A 198 1.02 44.64 -6.41
C THR A 198 0.44 43.21 -6.27
N PRO A 199 -0.29 42.71 -7.28
CA PRO A 199 -0.79 41.34 -7.23
C PRO A 199 0.36 40.32 -7.13
N PRO A 200 0.20 39.25 -6.34
CA PRO A 200 1.24 38.21 -6.23
C PRO A 200 1.60 37.58 -7.56
N ARG A 201 2.89 37.45 -7.86
CA ARG A 201 3.38 36.73 -9.04
C ARG A 201 3.09 35.25 -8.88
N MET A 202 2.22 34.69 -9.71
CA MET A 202 1.87 33.27 -9.70
C MET A 202 3.01 32.40 -10.21
N LEU A 203 3.24 31.27 -9.57
CA LEU A 203 4.22 30.26 -9.98
C LEU A 203 3.69 29.46 -11.18
N ARG A 204 4.52 29.31 -12.20
CA ARG A 204 4.15 28.65 -13.46
C ARG A 204 5.12 27.55 -13.83
N ASN A 205 4.65 26.63 -14.69
CA ASN A 205 5.48 25.59 -15.28
C ASN A 205 6.62 26.22 -16.12
N GLY A 206 7.85 25.85 -15.79
CA GLY A 206 9.07 26.37 -16.39
C GLY A 206 9.77 27.47 -15.57
N ASP A 207 9.12 27.99 -14.53
CA ASP A 207 9.75 28.98 -13.66
C ASP A 207 10.95 28.37 -12.91
N VAL A 208 11.96 29.22 -12.68
CA VAL A 208 13.15 28.89 -11.91
C VAL A 208 13.02 29.54 -10.53
N VAL A 209 13.16 28.74 -9.50
CA VAL A 209 12.95 29.14 -8.10
C VAL A 209 14.12 28.75 -7.21
N ARG A 210 14.20 29.41 -6.05
CA ARG A 210 14.90 28.91 -4.86
C ARG A 210 13.89 28.43 -3.84
N LEU A 211 14.21 27.36 -3.16
CA LEU A 211 13.44 26.81 -2.04
C LEU A 211 14.16 27.15 -0.73
N VAL A 212 13.65 28.12 -0.02
CA VAL A 212 14.24 28.64 1.23
C VAL A 212 13.57 27.94 2.41
N HIS A 213 14.32 27.26 3.24
CA HIS A 213 13.82 26.66 4.49
C HIS A 213 13.48 27.77 5.50
N GLU A 214 12.22 27.81 5.98
CA GLU A 214 11.70 28.92 6.80
C GLU A 214 12.47 29.09 8.12
N GLN A 215 12.66 28.00 8.88
CA GLN A 215 13.24 28.06 10.23
C GLN A 215 14.73 28.33 10.23
N LEU A 216 15.48 27.78 9.29
CA LEU A 216 16.93 27.86 9.24
C LEU A 216 17.43 29.00 8.35
N ASN A 217 16.57 29.60 7.56
CA ASN A 217 16.92 30.60 6.54
C ASN A 217 18.04 30.09 5.61
N THR A 218 17.86 28.85 5.10
CA THR A 218 18.83 28.13 4.26
C THR A 218 18.22 27.78 2.92
N ASN A 219 19.03 27.76 1.86
CA ASN A 219 18.58 27.41 0.51
C ASN A 219 18.79 25.92 0.21
N LEU A 220 17.78 25.27 -0.34
CA LEU A 220 17.89 23.93 -0.89
C LEU A 220 18.85 23.93 -2.10
N ARG A 221 19.86 23.08 -2.05
CA ARG A 221 20.87 22.98 -3.13
C ARG A 221 21.28 21.56 -3.44
N SER A 222 21.91 21.38 -4.61
CA SER A 222 22.60 20.14 -4.94
C SER A 222 23.92 20.43 -5.65
N GLN A 223 24.93 19.61 -5.38
CA GLN A 223 26.25 19.66 -6.02
C GLN A 223 26.65 18.25 -6.49
N ALA A 224 27.71 18.17 -7.27
CA ALA A 224 28.25 16.90 -7.78
C ALA A 224 28.94 16.04 -6.68
N THR A 225 28.37 16.03 -5.49
CA THR A 225 28.79 15.19 -4.36
C THR A 225 27.90 13.95 -4.36
N PRO A 226 28.43 12.70 -4.27
CA PRO A 226 27.62 11.50 -4.22
C PRO A 226 26.74 11.44 -2.97
N GLY A 227 25.51 10.94 -3.11
CA GLY A 227 24.61 10.68 -1.98
C GLY A 227 25.20 9.68 -0.98
N PHE A 228 24.65 9.65 0.24
CA PHE A 228 25.15 8.76 1.30
C PHE A 228 24.82 7.30 1.06
N ILE A 229 23.59 7.00 0.70
CA ILE A 229 23.12 5.65 0.37
C ILE A 229 23.17 5.45 -1.13
N SER A 230 22.53 6.34 -1.89
CA SER A 230 22.45 6.30 -3.35
C SER A 230 23.69 6.94 -3.98
N LYS A 231 24.81 6.20 -4.03
CA LYS A 231 26.10 6.68 -4.53
C LYS A 231 26.13 7.08 -6.01
N ASP A 232 25.15 6.60 -6.78
CA ASP A 232 24.91 6.92 -8.19
C ASP A 232 24.16 8.25 -8.41
N LYS A 233 23.73 8.91 -7.33
CA LYS A 233 22.97 10.16 -7.32
C LYS A 233 23.73 11.24 -6.55
N TYR A 234 23.30 12.50 -6.70
CA TYR A 234 23.92 13.62 -6.04
C TYR A 234 23.22 13.94 -4.72
N GLU A 235 24.05 14.34 -3.74
CA GLU A 235 23.59 14.83 -2.44
C GLU A 235 22.73 16.09 -2.62
N VAL A 236 21.67 16.18 -1.82
CA VAL A 236 20.90 17.40 -1.64
C VAL A 236 21.07 17.87 -0.21
N SER A 237 21.46 19.11 -0.05
CA SER A 237 21.75 19.76 1.24
C SER A 237 21.03 21.11 1.34
N SER A 238 21.11 21.72 2.51
CA SER A 238 20.55 23.05 2.75
C SER A 238 21.64 23.96 3.29
N ARG A 239 21.92 25.07 2.53
CA ARG A 239 23.03 25.98 2.80
C ARG A 239 22.53 27.32 3.39
N PRO A 240 23.16 27.85 4.44
CA PRO A 240 22.87 29.19 4.95
C PRO A 240 23.03 30.28 3.89
N MET A 241 22.11 31.24 3.85
CA MET A 241 22.09 32.30 2.83
C MET A 241 23.28 33.28 2.97
N ASP A 242 23.89 33.38 4.12
CA ASP A 242 25.07 34.23 4.40
C ASP A 242 26.36 33.72 3.76
N LYS A 243 26.41 32.46 3.33
CA LYS A 243 27.57 31.85 2.65
C LYS A 243 27.69 32.21 1.15
N GLY A 244 26.93 33.19 0.68
CA GLY A 244 26.97 33.69 -0.71
C GLY A 244 25.90 33.12 -1.60
N GLN A 245 25.74 33.73 -2.77
CA GLN A 245 24.75 33.38 -3.79
C GLN A 245 25.37 32.44 -4.82
N ASP A 246 24.65 31.35 -5.11
CA ASP A 246 25.16 30.32 -6.03
C ASP A 246 24.00 29.69 -6.87
N SER A 247 24.28 29.41 -8.12
CA SER A 247 23.33 28.79 -9.03
C SER A 247 23.01 27.32 -8.69
N SER A 248 23.79 26.70 -7.78
CA SER A 248 23.49 25.36 -7.23
C SER A 248 22.21 25.31 -6.39
N GLU A 249 21.60 26.48 -6.13
CA GLU A 249 20.32 26.63 -5.41
C GLU A 249 19.10 26.78 -6.34
N TYR A 250 19.30 26.71 -7.66
CA TYR A 250 18.27 27.01 -8.65
C TYR A 250 17.56 25.76 -9.17
N TRP A 251 16.23 25.75 -8.99
CA TRP A 251 15.38 24.64 -9.35
C TRP A 251 14.33 25.08 -10.38
N VAL A 252 14.28 24.40 -11.51
CA VAL A 252 13.22 24.56 -12.50
C VAL A 252 12.01 23.75 -12.09
N VAL A 253 10.86 24.39 -12.02
CA VAL A 253 9.59 23.74 -11.69
C VAL A 253 8.98 23.16 -12.95
N GLU A 254 8.88 21.84 -13.04
CA GLU A 254 8.29 21.14 -14.19
C GLU A 254 6.96 20.50 -13.79
N VAL A 255 5.86 20.92 -14.42
CA VAL A 255 4.54 20.31 -14.23
C VAL A 255 4.44 19.07 -15.10
N LEU A 256 4.25 17.90 -14.49
CA LEU A 256 3.96 16.67 -15.20
C LEU A 256 2.50 16.58 -15.62
N LYS A 257 1.60 16.83 -14.68
CA LYS A 257 0.15 16.79 -14.90
C LYS A 257 -0.59 17.52 -13.79
N ASP A 258 -1.79 17.96 -14.09
CA ASP A 258 -2.78 18.39 -13.10
C ASP A 258 -4.06 17.53 -13.24
N VAL A 259 -4.73 17.26 -12.13
CA VAL A 259 -5.91 16.38 -12.11
C VAL A 259 -7.04 16.90 -13.01
N ASN A 260 -7.24 18.22 -13.08
CA ASN A 260 -8.30 18.85 -13.88
C ASN A 260 -7.87 19.22 -15.29
N TYR A 261 -6.57 19.53 -15.49
CA TYR A 261 -6.09 20.15 -16.71
C TYR A 261 -5.20 19.21 -17.56
N GLY A 262 -4.97 17.98 -17.07
CA GLY A 262 -4.21 16.97 -17.81
C GLY A 262 -2.69 17.23 -17.81
N PRO A 263 -1.97 16.82 -18.86
CA PRO A 263 -0.52 16.95 -18.95
C PRO A 263 -0.04 18.39 -18.86
N GLY A 264 1.15 18.60 -18.26
CA GLY A 264 1.74 19.92 -18.09
C GLY A 264 2.01 20.62 -19.42
N LYS A 265 1.66 21.91 -19.49
CA LYS A 265 1.91 22.81 -20.62
C LYS A 265 2.76 23.98 -20.16
N ALA A 266 3.52 24.58 -21.06
CA ALA A 266 4.31 25.77 -20.76
C ALA A 266 3.43 26.88 -20.16
N GLY A 267 3.90 27.53 -19.10
CA GLY A 267 3.19 28.60 -18.40
C GLY A 267 1.92 28.19 -17.62
N MET A 268 1.66 26.90 -17.48
CA MET A 268 0.54 26.39 -16.69
C MET A 268 0.72 26.77 -15.22
N PRO A 269 -0.30 27.33 -14.52
CA PRO A 269 -0.19 27.66 -13.11
C PRO A 269 -0.10 26.39 -12.26
N ILE A 270 0.63 26.48 -11.15
CA ILE A 270 0.78 25.39 -10.20
C ILE A 270 -0.31 25.52 -9.14
N ARG A 271 -1.02 24.41 -8.90
CA ARG A 271 -2.12 24.33 -7.95
C ARG A 271 -1.82 23.38 -6.80
N THR A 272 -2.16 23.84 -5.62
CA THR A 272 -2.03 23.05 -4.38
C THR A 272 -2.79 21.74 -4.51
N LEU A 273 -2.19 20.62 -4.11
CA LEU A 273 -2.70 19.26 -4.08
C LEU A 273 -2.96 18.61 -5.46
N SER A 274 -3.44 19.36 -6.44
CA SER A 274 -3.87 18.80 -7.74
C SER A 274 -2.76 18.67 -8.77
N THR A 275 -1.72 19.52 -8.69
CA THR A 275 -0.60 19.51 -9.63
C THR A 275 0.49 18.56 -9.16
N THR A 276 0.85 17.61 -10.02
CA THR A 276 2.07 16.80 -9.87
C THR A 276 3.21 17.49 -10.57
N LEU A 277 4.27 17.78 -9.85
CA LEU A 277 5.43 18.52 -10.35
C LEU A 277 6.74 17.79 -10.05
N ARG A 278 7.81 18.19 -10.74
CA ARG A 278 9.19 17.82 -10.46
C ARG A 278 10.02 19.07 -10.31
N PHE A 279 11.06 18.98 -9.50
CA PHE A 279 12.09 20.01 -9.41
C PHE A 279 13.35 19.53 -10.13
N ARG A 280 13.69 20.18 -11.26
CA ARG A 280 14.92 19.90 -11.99
C ARG A 280 15.97 20.94 -11.62
N HIS A 281 17.12 20.49 -11.18
CA HIS A 281 18.25 21.41 -10.92
C HIS A 281 18.66 22.11 -12.23
N ARG A 282 18.76 23.47 -12.21
CA ARG A 282 18.98 24.25 -13.45
C ARG A 282 20.23 23.86 -14.17
N ASP A 283 21.36 23.80 -13.47
CA ASP A 283 22.67 23.62 -14.10
C ASP A 283 23.04 22.14 -14.27
N MET A 284 22.75 21.28 -13.29
CA MET A 284 23.10 19.87 -13.32
C MET A 284 22.10 19.01 -14.09
N GLY A 285 20.88 19.50 -14.32
CA GLY A 285 19.82 18.76 -15.01
C GLY A 285 19.24 17.57 -14.25
N CYS A 286 19.70 17.30 -13.03
CA CYS A 286 19.18 16.22 -12.18
C CYS A 286 17.85 16.60 -11.52
N TYR A 287 17.11 15.61 -11.03
CA TYR A 287 15.76 15.76 -10.47
C TYR A 287 15.74 15.48 -8.96
N LEU A 288 15.11 16.36 -8.20
CA LEU A 288 14.87 16.18 -6.75
C LEU A 288 14.09 14.90 -6.53
N ARG A 289 14.64 13.96 -5.76
CA ARG A 289 14.14 12.61 -5.56
C ARG A 289 14.15 12.22 -4.08
N SER A 290 13.13 11.45 -3.67
CA SER A 290 13.16 10.71 -2.41
C SER A 290 12.81 9.25 -2.70
N GLY A 291 13.77 8.35 -2.51
CA GLY A 291 13.72 6.99 -3.05
C GLY A 291 13.27 5.90 -2.10
N GLY A 292 12.95 6.19 -0.86
CA GLY A 292 12.62 5.16 0.14
C GLY A 292 13.82 4.52 0.83
N ASP A 293 15.05 4.88 0.47
CA ASP A 293 16.25 4.46 1.18
C ASP A 293 16.37 5.29 2.46
N SER A 294 16.53 4.59 3.61
CA SER A 294 16.61 5.24 4.93
C SER A 294 18.05 5.52 5.29
N LEU A 295 18.32 6.75 5.72
CA LEU A 295 19.61 7.11 6.30
C LEU A 295 19.92 6.28 7.56
N PRO A 296 21.19 6.08 7.92
CA PRO A 296 21.59 5.44 9.18
C PRO A 296 21.09 6.20 10.42
N ASP A 297 21.42 5.71 11.61
CA ASP A 297 20.97 6.27 12.89
C ASP A 297 21.34 7.76 13.07
N TRP A 298 22.45 8.23 12.50
CA TRP A 298 22.81 9.64 12.52
C TRP A 298 21.82 10.54 11.74
N GLY A 299 21.07 10.01 10.79
CA GLY A 299 19.99 10.66 10.03
C GLY A 299 18.61 10.24 10.51
N TRP A 300 18.48 9.71 11.73
CA TRP A 300 17.23 9.24 12.38
C TRP A 300 16.40 8.28 11.55
N LYS A 301 17.02 7.52 10.66
CA LYS A 301 16.36 6.61 9.72
C LYS A 301 15.30 7.33 8.84
N GLN A 302 15.44 8.64 8.66
CA GLN A 302 14.65 9.41 7.70
C GLN A 302 15.02 9.04 6.27
N LEU A 303 14.14 9.28 5.32
CA LEU A 303 14.39 8.92 3.91
C LEU A 303 15.42 9.87 3.29
N GLU A 304 16.37 9.31 2.56
CA GLU A 304 17.36 10.08 1.81
C GLU A 304 16.70 10.89 0.70
N VAL A 305 17.10 12.16 0.59
CA VAL A 305 16.76 13.04 -0.54
C VAL A 305 18.01 13.24 -1.39
N THR A 306 17.89 13.02 -2.69
CA THR A 306 18.99 13.12 -3.66
C THR A 306 18.55 13.85 -4.91
N CYS A 307 19.52 14.26 -5.72
CA CYS A 307 19.29 14.74 -7.08
C CYS A 307 19.67 13.65 -8.08
N ASP A 308 18.67 13.06 -8.75
CA ASP A 308 18.85 11.94 -9.67
C ASP A 308 19.18 12.46 -11.08
N PRO A 309 20.36 12.13 -11.65
CA PRO A 309 20.72 12.57 -13.01
C PRO A 309 19.88 11.91 -14.10
N GLN A 310 19.13 10.84 -13.77
CA GLN A 310 18.33 10.12 -14.74
C GLN A 310 16.93 10.74 -14.87
N ASN A 311 16.54 10.99 -16.12
CA ASN A 311 15.22 11.54 -16.39
C ASN A 311 14.18 10.44 -16.69
N TYR A 312 13.53 9.94 -15.65
CA TYR A 312 12.42 9.00 -15.75
C TYR A 312 11.08 9.68 -15.35
N PRO A 313 10.30 10.22 -16.32
CA PRO A 313 9.05 10.92 -16.01
C PRO A 313 7.99 10.07 -15.33
N ARG A 314 8.11 8.75 -15.35
CA ARG A 314 7.20 7.81 -14.68
C ARG A 314 7.65 7.42 -13.28
N ASP A 315 8.87 7.79 -12.89
CA ASP A 315 9.37 7.49 -11.53
C ASP A 315 8.71 8.41 -10.51
N MET A 316 7.81 7.82 -9.72
CA MET A 316 7.06 8.53 -8.68
C MET A 316 7.95 9.09 -7.57
N THR A 317 9.17 8.59 -7.41
CA THR A 317 10.13 9.10 -6.41
C THR A 317 10.60 10.53 -6.72
N THR A 318 10.51 10.95 -7.97
CA THR A 318 10.79 12.33 -8.42
C THR A 318 9.54 13.23 -8.44
N HIS A 319 8.36 12.67 -8.13
CA HIS A 319 7.10 13.40 -8.19
C HIS A 319 6.80 14.06 -6.85
N TRP A 320 6.47 15.32 -6.92
CA TRP A 320 6.12 16.15 -5.75
C TRP A 320 4.77 16.82 -5.96
N ASN A 321 4.14 17.23 -4.89
CA ASN A 321 3.04 18.17 -4.90
C ASN A 321 3.19 19.17 -3.74
N VAL A 322 2.57 20.32 -3.89
CA VAL A 322 2.39 21.25 -2.78
C VAL A 322 1.26 20.70 -1.92
N GLU A 323 1.56 20.28 -0.68
CA GLU A 323 0.55 19.71 0.22
C GLU A 323 -0.14 20.81 1.05
N ASN A 324 0.63 21.60 1.80
CA ASN A 324 0.13 22.77 2.52
C ASN A 324 0.64 24.03 1.84
N HIS A 325 -0.18 25.10 1.89
CA HIS A 325 0.13 26.35 1.23
C HIS A 325 -0.41 27.52 2.05
N TRP A 326 0.44 28.43 2.43
CA TRP A 326 0.09 29.66 3.15
C TRP A 326 0.60 30.89 2.38
N ASN A 327 -0.32 31.82 2.12
CA ASN A 327 -0.02 33.13 1.55
C ASN A 327 -1.18 34.06 1.85
N GLU A 328 -0.95 35.03 2.68
CA GLU A 328 -2.00 35.98 3.15
C GLU A 328 -2.56 36.87 2.02
N ARG A 329 -1.78 37.02 0.93
CA ARG A 329 -2.15 37.83 -0.24
C ARG A 329 -3.04 37.08 -1.25
N LEU A 330 -3.32 35.80 -1.00
CA LEU A 330 -4.13 34.97 -1.87
C LEU A 330 -5.45 34.56 -1.22
N PRO A 331 -6.54 34.47 -2.00
CA PRO A 331 -7.82 34.04 -1.46
C PRO A 331 -7.81 32.56 -1.09
N ILE A 332 -8.36 32.24 0.07
CA ILE A 332 -8.57 30.85 0.51
C ILE A 332 -9.65 30.21 -0.36
N THR A 333 -9.36 29.03 -0.90
CA THR A 333 -10.28 28.30 -1.76
C THR A 333 -10.94 27.16 -0.96
N LYS A 334 -12.28 27.12 -0.97
CA LYS A 334 -13.05 26.08 -0.27
C LYS A 334 -12.87 24.70 -0.94
N SER A 335 -12.93 23.63 -0.15
CA SER A 335 -12.69 22.25 -0.60
C SER A 335 -13.56 21.81 -1.79
N HIS A 336 -14.83 22.26 -1.86
CA HIS A 336 -15.75 21.91 -2.95
C HIS A 336 -15.37 22.52 -4.32
N GLN A 337 -14.51 23.52 -4.35
CA GLN A 337 -14.00 24.15 -5.58
C GLN A 337 -12.72 23.48 -6.09
N ARG A 338 -12.19 22.52 -5.33
CA ARG A 338 -10.97 21.77 -5.68
C ARG A 338 -11.29 20.54 -6.50
N ALA A 339 -10.29 20.06 -7.24
CA ALA A 339 -10.36 18.79 -7.93
C ALA A 339 -10.62 17.65 -6.95
N ARG A 340 -11.54 16.74 -7.29
CA ARG A 340 -11.71 15.48 -6.56
C ARG A 340 -10.80 14.41 -7.11
N SER A 341 -10.23 13.61 -6.23
CA SER A 341 -9.49 12.43 -6.66
C SER A 341 -10.45 11.39 -7.24
N PRO A 342 -10.13 10.78 -8.41
CA PRO A 342 -10.96 9.74 -8.99
C PRO A 342 -10.99 8.47 -8.13
N PHE A 343 -12.17 7.88 -7.94
CA PHE A 343 -12.36 6.67 -7.12
C PHE A 343 -11.36 5.55 -7.41
N PHE A 344 -11.16 5.19 -8.69
CA PHE A 344 -10.26 4.08 -9.03
C PHE A 344 -8.80 4.38 -8.71
N LYS A 345 -8.39 5.65 -8.77
CA LYS A 345 -7.04 6.07 -8.35
C LYS A 345 -6.88 5.89 -6.83
N ASP A 346 -7.86 6.33 -6.06
CA ASP A 346 -7.84 6.21 -4.59
C ASP A 346 -7.95 4.75 -4.15
N PHE A 347 -8.80 3.97 -4.81
CA PHE A 347 -8.92 2.52 -4.60
C PHE A 347 -7.59 1.81 -4.81
N LEU A 348 -6.92 2.06 -5.94
CA LEU A 348 -5.62 1.45 -6.23
C LEU A 348 -4.55 1.92 -5.24
N HIS A 349 -4.53 3.23 -4.96
CA HIS A 349 -3.58 3.82 -4.00
C HIS A 349 -3.70 3.17 -2.63
N LEU A 350 -4.92 3.07 -2.09
CA LEU A 350 -5.15 2.45 -0.78
C LEU A 350 -4.74 0.98 -0.76
N ASN A 351 -5.05 0.21 -1.81
CA ASN A 351 -4.65 -1.20 -1.89
C ASN A 351 -3.12 -1.37 -1.89
N VAL A 352 -2.40 -0.53 -2.65
CA VAL A 352 -0.93 -0.56 -2.65
C VAL A 352 -0.38 -0.12 -1.29
N ALA A 353 -0.91 0.94 -0.69
CA ALA A 353 -0.52 1.39 0.64
C ALA A 353 -0.74 0.31 1.71
N MET A 354 -1.88 -0.40 1.67
CA MET A 354 -2.16 -1.54 2.55
C MET A 354 -1.12 -2.67 2.38
N MET A 355 -0.72 -2.99 1.15
CA MET A 355 0.30 -4.01 0.89
C MET A 355 1.67 -3.58 1.44
N ILE A 356 2.08 -2.34 1.19
CA ILE A 356 3.34 -1.79 1.68
C ILE A 356 3.36 -1.76 3.22
N SER A 357 2.32 -1.23 3.86
CA SER A 357 2.21 -1.20 5.31
C SER A 357 2.23 -2.61 5.93
N ASN A 358 1.60 -3.57 5.26
CA ASN A 358 1.63 -4.96 5.72
C ASN A 358 3.03 -5.59 5.61
N ASN A 359 3.78 -5.26 4.55
CA ASN A 359 5.13 -5.79 4.33
C ASN A 359 6.19 -5.05 5.17
N ALA A 360 5.92 -3.83 5.62
CA ALA A 360 6.80 -3.07 6.51
C ALA A 360 6.85 -3.60 7.95
N LEU A 361 5.95 -4.51 8.34
CA LEU A 361 5.94 -5.15 9.66
C LEU A 361 7.03 -6.24 9.78
N VAL A 362 8.29 -5.86 9.56
CA VAL A 362 9.45 -6.76 9.67
C VAL A 362 9.84 -6.89 11.15
N PRO A 363 10.28 -8.08 11.60
CA PRO A 363 10.80 -8.25 12.95
C PRO A 363 12.02 -7.33 13.20
N ASP A 364 12.01 -6.63 14.31
CA ASP A 364 13.20 -5.90 14.79
C ASP A 364 14.14 -6.91 15.46
N HIS A 365 15.32 -7.11 14.89
CA HIS A 365 16.30 -8.06 15.40
C HIS A 365 16.87 -7.66 16.76
N ASP A 366 16.80 -6.37 17.10
CA ASP A 366 17.34 -5.83 18.35
C ASP A 366 16.30 -5.83 19.48
N LYS A 367 15.03 -6.16 19.18
CA LYS A 367 13.94 -6.18 20.14
C LYS A 367 13.24 -7.52 20.17
N PHE A 368 13.18 -8.12 21.35
CA PHE A 368 12.40 -9.32 21.57
C PHE A 368 10.89 -8.98 21.58
N ASP A 369 10.16 -9.42 20.56
CA ASP A 369 8.70 -9.28 20.54
C ASP A 369 8.06 -10.44 21.32
N THR A 370 7.52 -10.12 22.51
CA THR A 370 6.86 -11.07 23.39
C THR A 370 5.52 -11.59 22.83
N LEU A 371 4.99 -10.95 21.79
CA LEU A 371 3.72 -11.33 21.16
C LEU A 371 3.91 -12.25 19.97
N ALA A 372 5.09 -12.19 19.34
CA ALA A 372 5.43 -12.99 18.17
C ALA A 372 5.57 -14.48 18.54
N SER A 373 5.18 -15.34 17.61
CA SER A 373 5.34 -16.80 17.75
C SER A 373 5.69 -17.40 16.39
N ALA A 374 6.60 -18.36 16.36
CA ALA A 374 6.98 -19.04 15.12
C ALA A 374 5.81 -19.87 14.55
N PRO A 375 5.61 -19.91 13.22
CA PRO A 375 4.56 -20.74 12.64
C PRO A 375 4.63 -22.22 13.06
N SER A 376 5.84 -22.78 13.24
CA SER A 376 6.05 -24.14 13.69
C SER A 376 5.47 -24.45 15.09
N GLU A 377 5.28 -23.43 15.93
CA GLU A 377 4.73 -23.59 17.29
C GLU A 377 3.19 -23.70 17.29
N TRP A 378 2.52 -23.23 16.21
CA TRP A 378 1.07 -23.09 16.20
C TRP A 378 0.29 -24.40 16.20
N PRO A 379 0.63 -25.44 15.40
CA PRO A 379 -0.12 -26.71 15.41
C PRO A 379 -0.14 -27.40 16.76
N PHE A 380 0.88 -27.17 17.58
CA PHE A 380 1.04 -27.80 18.90
C PHE A 380 0.60 -26.90 20.06
N LEU A 381 0.19 -25.65 19.75
CA LEU A 381 -0.19 -24.65 20.76
C LEU A 381 0.91 -24.46 21.82
N TYR A 382 2.16 -24.42 21.38
CA TYR A 382 3.32 -24.35 22.27
C TYR A 382 3.33 -23.05 23.09
N ARG A 383 2.88 -21.96 22.50
CA ARG A 383 2.83 -20.63 23.11
C ARG A 383 1.50 -19.95 22.80
N GLY A 384 0.83 -19.39 23.82
CA GLY A 384 -0.32 -18.51 23.65
C GLY A 384 0.09 -17.08 23.30
N MET A 385 -0.89 -16.19 23.14
CA MET A 385 -0.65 -14.80 22.78
C MET A 385 -1.30 -13.84 23.78
N ARG A 386 -0.53 -12.85 24.25
CA ARG A 386 -1.04 -11.75 25.05
C ARG A 386 -1.88 -10.80 24.15
N MET A 387 -3.09 -10.47 24.60
CA MET A 387 -4.04 -9.70 23.79
C MET A 387 -4.08 -8.21 24.12
N ASN A 388 -3.54 -7.78 25.25
CA ASN A 388 -3.50 -6.39 25.70
C ASN A 388 -2.22 -6.08 26.50
N GLY A 389 -2.03 -4.82 26.88
CA GLY A 389 -1.01 -4.42 27.83
C GLY A 389 -1.19 -5.14 29.18
N TRP A 390 -0.09 -5.40 29.91
CA TRP A 390 -0.11 -6.04 31.22
C TRP A 390 0.47 -5.10 32.29
N GLY A 391 -0.07 -3.86 32.35
CA GLY A 391 0.19 -2.94 33.45
C GLY A 391 -0.30 -3.49 34.80
N ALA A 392 0.07 -2.85 35.88
CA ALA A 392 -0.26 -3.31 37.25
C ALA A 392 -1.79 -3.38 37.47
N ASP A 393 -2.54 -2.43 36.90
CA ASP A 393 -4.00 -2.29 37.09
C ASP A 393 -4.82 -2.81 35.90
N ASP A 394 -4.17 -3.36 34.83
CA ASP A 394 -4.85 -3.83 33.65
C ASP A 394 -5.46 -5.23 33.83
N ARG A 395 -6.66 -5.43 33.30
CA ARG A 395 -7.20 -6.79 33.12
C ARG A 395 -6.38 -7.51 32.05
N LYS A 396 -5.85 -8.67 32.42
CA LYS A 396 -4.95 -9.45 31.57
C LYS A 396 -5.72 -10.42 30.70
N PHE A 397 -5.69 -10.21 29.37
CA PHE A 397 -6.30 -11.10 28.38
C PHE A 397 -5.20 -11.91 27.69
N TYR A 398 -5.39 -13.22 27.64
CA TYR A 398 -4.45 -14.15 27.02
C TYR A 398 -5.18 -15.14 26.13
N LEU A 399 -4.77 -15.24 24.85
CA LEU A 399 -5.31 -16.18 23.88
C LEU A 399 -4.56 -17.50 24.00
N VAL A 400 -5.23 -18.55 24.49
CA VAL A 400 -4.66 -19.90 24.58
C VAL A 400 -5.22 -20.79 23.49
N GLY A 401 -6.34 -20.56 22.89
CA GLY A 401 -7.02 -21.49 22.02
C GLY A 401 -7.66 -22.66 22.80
N ASN A 402 -8.53 -23.41 22.14
CA ASN A 402 -9.11 -24.62 22.73
C ASN A 402 -8.21 -25.83 22.42
N PRO A 403 -7.54 -26.45 23.41
CA PRO A 403 -6.60 -27.55 23.18
C PRO A 403 -7.24 -28.75 22.46
N ILE A 404 -8.48 -29.09 22.79
CA ILE A 404 -9.18 -30.23 22.18
C ILE A 404 -9.36 -30.01 20.68
N ILE A 405 -9.86 -28.85 20.28
CA ILE A 405 -10.04 -28.50 18.87
C ILE A 405 -8.67 -28.36 18.20
N TRP A 406 -7.70 -27.75 18.87
CA TRP A 406 -6.38 -27.45 18.30
C TRP A 406 -5.57 -28.71 18.02
N TRP A 407 -5.40 -29.55 19.04
CA TRP A 407 -4.69 -30.82 18.91
C TRP A 407 -5.49 -31.84 18.11
N GLY A 408 -6.83 -31.84 18.27
CA GLY A 408 -7.73 -32.67 17.46
C GLY A 408 -7.59 -32.39 15.96
N SER A 409 -7.52 -31.12 15.55
CA SER A 409 -7.29 -30.74 14.14
C SER A 409 -5.90 -31.19 13.63
N SER A 410 -4.87 -31.03 14.43
CA SER A 410 -3.52 -31.50 14.08
C SER A 410 -3.45 -33.03 13.98
N CYS A 411 -4.08 -33.73 14.92
CA CYS A 411 -4.19 -35.20 14.89
C CYS A 411 -5.01 -35.70 13.69
N SER A 412 -6.09 -34.99 13.30
CA SER A 412 -6.91 -35.39 12.15
C SER A 412 -6.14 -35.30 10.83
N LEU A 413 -5.29 -34.30 10.66
CA LEU A 413 -4.41 -34.20 9.50
C LEU A 413 -3.42 -35.38 9.41
N ILE A 414 -2.81 -35.73 10.53
CA ILE A 414 -1.90 -36.89 10.61
C ILE A 414 -2.66 -38.19 10.34
N ALA A 415 -3.81 -38.38 10.98
CA ALA A 415 -4.66 -39.55 10.77
C ALA A 415 -5.11 -39.68 9.32
N ALA A 416 -5.45 -38.57 8.66
CA ALA A 416 -5.82 -38.54 7.24
C ALA A 416 -4.72 -39.09 6.32
N VAL A 417 -3.43 -38.79 6.60
CA VAL A 417 -2.29 -39.35 5.87
C VAL A 417 -2.20 -40.85 6.09
N PHE A 418 -2.34 -41.35 7.32
CA PHE A 418 -2.32 -42.80 7.60
C PHE A 418 -3.47 -43.51 6.91
N VAL A 419 -4.68 -42.94 6.97
CA VAL A 419 -5.86 -43.52 6.31
C VAL A 419 -5.68 -43.54 4.79
N LEU A 420 -5.19 -42.46 4.19
CA LEU A 420 -4.90 -42.42 2.74
C LEU A 420 -3.84 -43.48 2.37
N THR A 421 -2.74 -43.54 3.12
CA THR A 421 -1.67 -44.53 2.89
C THR A 421 -2.19 -45.95 2.98
N TRP A 422 -3.01 -46.23 4.01
CA TRP A 422 -3.66 -47.51 4.19
C TRP A 422 -4.50 -47.92 2.96
N TYR A 423 -5.38 -47.05 2.48
CA TYR A 423 -6.21 -47.33 1.31
C TYR A 423 -5.42 -47.40 0.02
N LEU A 424 -4.34 -46.61 -0.15
CA LEU A 424 -3.45 -46.69 -1.30
C LEU A 424 -2.71 -48.05 -1.33
N LEU A 425 -2.21 -48.54 -0.20
CA LEU A 425 -1.56 -49.83 -0.09
C LEU A 425 -2.54 -50.99 -0.40
N ARG A 426 -3.79 -50.90 0.07
CA ARG A 426 -4.83 -51.88 -0.26
C ARG A 426 -5.15 -51.87 -1.76
N ARG A 427 -5.32 -50.71 -2.36
CA ARG A 427 -5.52 -50.55 -3.81
C ARG A 427 -4.36 -51.09 -4.63
N GLN A 428 -3.12 -50.87 -4.19
CA GLN A 428 -1.93 -51.46 -4.82
C GLN A 428 -2.00 -53.00 -4.80
N ARG A 429 -2.59 -53.57 -3.79
CA ARG A 429 -2.86 -55.00 -3.67
C ARG A 429 -4.16 -55.45 -4.36
N ARG A 430 -4.78 -54.58 -5.17
CA ARG A 430 -6.04 -54.83 -5.90
C ARG A 430 -7.25 -55.07 -4.99
N ILE A 431 -7.22 -54.63 -3.75
CA ILE A 431 -8.33 -54.71 -2.81
C ILE A 431 -9.09 -53.39 -2.90
N HIS A 432 -10.34 -53.42 -3.33
CA HIS A 432 -11.19 -52.25 -3.51
C HIS A 432 -12.30 -52.26 -2.45
N ASP A 433 -12.04 -51.59 -1.33
CA ASP A 433 -12.98 -51.52 -0.20
C ASP A 433 -14.09 -50.47 -0.40
N MET A 434 -13.87 -49.53 -1.29
CA MET A 434 -14.80 -48.44 -1.54
C MET A 434 -15.30 -48.46 -3.00
N PRO A 435 -16.60 -48.19 -3.23
CA PRO A 435 -17.12 -47.87 -4.54
C PRO A 435 -16.38 -46.69 -5.16
N PRO A 436 -16.27 -46.58 -6.51
CA PRO A 436 -15.56 -45.46 -7.16
C PRO A 436 -16.05 -44.08 -6.71
N ALA A 437 -17.36 -43.89 -6.59
CA ALA A 437 -17.94 -42.63 -6.17
C ALA A 437 -17.54 -42.23 -4.73
N ALA A 438 -17.52 -43.20 -3.78
CA ALA A 438 -17.10 -42.95 -2.41
C ALA A 438 -15.58 -42.65 -2.33
N TRP A 439 -14.78 -43.27 -3.21
CA TRP A 439 -13.36 -42.98 -3.32
C TRP A 439 -13.11 -41.54 -3.83
N ASP A 440 -13.85 -41.10 -4.83
CA ASP A 440 -13.75 -39.74 -5.37
C ASP A 440 -14.16 -38.70 -4.32
N ASP A 441 -15.25 -38.93 -3.58
CA ASP A 441 -15.68 -38.07 -2.46
C ASP A 441 -14.64 -38.04 -1.33
N PHE A 442 -14.02 -39.18 -1.00
CA PHE A 442 -12.95 -39.25 -0.01
C PHE A 442 -11.72 -38.45 -0.44
N LEU A 443 -11.25 -38.65 -1.70
CA LEU A 443 -10.12 -37.86 -2.21
C LEU A 443 -10.41 -36.37 -2.29
N PHE A 444 -11.64 -36.00 -2.66
CA PHE A 444 -12.05 -34.62 -2.66
C PHE A 444 -12.00 -33.99 -1.26
N GLY A 445 -12.53 -34.70 -0.25
CA GLY A 445 -12.46 -34.25 1.15
C GLY A 445 -11.01 -34.06 1.64
N LEU A 446 -10.14 -35.03 1.34
CA LEU A 446 -8.70 -34.92 1.65
C LEU A 446 -8.03 -33.72 0.94
N LYS A 447 -8.32 -33.52 -0.33
CA LYS A 447 -7.76 -32.37 -1.07
C LYS A 447 -8.21 -31.04 -0.46
N VAL A 448 -9.48 -30.88 -0.16
CA VAL A 448 -10.01 -29.64 0.46
C VAL A 448 -9.39 -29.42 1.84
N GLY A 449 -9.31 -30.44 2.66
CA GLY A 449 -8.71 -30.35 4.00
C GLY A 449 -7.21 -30.06 3.93
N TRP A 450 -6.43 -30.96 3.32
CA TRP A 450 -4.96 -30.87 3.28
C TRP A 450 -4.43 -29.70 2.45
N ILE A 451 -4.89 -29.56 1.20
CA ILE A 451 -4.43 -28.47 0.32
C ILE A 451 -4.91 -27.15 0.88
N GLY A 452 -6.15 -27.08 1.39
CA GLY A 452 -6.69 -25.89 1.99
C GLY A 452 -5.92 -25.49 3.25
N TRP A 453 -5.61 -26.43 4.13
CA TRP A 453 -4.76 -26.20 5.30
C TRP A 453 -3.37 -25.73 4.89
N PHE A 454 -2.71 -26.42 3.95
CA PHE A 454 -1.37 -26.08 3.47
C PHE A 454 -1.31 -24.67 2.87
N LEU A 455 -2.24 -24.33 1.99
CA LEU A 455 -2.30 -23.00 1.36
C LEU A 455 -2.52 -21.86 2.36
N GLN A 456 -3.21 -22.11 3.48
CA GLN A 456 -3.44 -21.10 4.49
C GLN A 456 -2.37 -21.05 5.60
N TYR A 457 -1.56 -22.08 5.72
CA TYR A 457 -0.52 -22.18 6.76
C TYR A 457 0.89 -21.95 6.23
N PHE A 458 1.26 -22.60 5.11
CA PHE A 458 2.60 -22.56 4.57
C PHE A 458 3.12 -21.14 4.23
N PRO A 459 2.29 -20.20 3.70
CA PRO A 459 2.76 -18.86 3.39
C PRO A 459 3.38 -18.12 4.58
N PHE A 460 2.98 -18.43 5.82
CA PHE A 460 3.56 -17.79 7.01
C PHE A 460 5.01 -18.16 7.28
N PHE A 461 5.53 -19.23 6.69
CA PHE A 461 6.95 -19.55 6.72
C PHE A 461 7.78 -18.74 5.73
N LEU A 462 7.14 -18.21 4.68
CA LEU A 462 7.79 -17.43 3.63
C LEU A 462 7.69 -15.93 3.85
N MET A 463 6.74 -15.50 4.66
CA MET A 463 6.52 -14.08 4.95
C MET A 463 7.60 -13.54 5.88
N GLY A 464 8.30 -12.46 5.45
CA GLY A 464 9.28 -11.77 6.28
C GLY A 464 8.68 -10.89 7.40
N ARG A 465 7.35 -10.93 7.62
CA ARG A 465 6.66 -10.16 8.66
C ARG A 465 6.56 -10.91 9.97
N VAL A 466 6.37 -10.18 11.07
CA VAL A 466 6.12 -10.77 12.41
C VAL A 466 4.87 -11.64 12.37
N PRO A 467 4.97 -12.94 12.66
CA PRO A 467 3.84 -13.85 12.72
C PRO A 467 3.26 -13.95 14.14
N PHE A 468 1.93 -14.20 14.22
CA PHE A 468 1.21 -14.30 15.48
C PHE A 468 0.29 -15.53 15.49
N LEU A 469 0.05 -16.14 16.66
CA LEU A 469 -0.75 -17.34 16.84
C LEU A 469 -2.16 -17.25 16.20
N HIS A 470 -2.80 -16.09 16.24
CA HIS A 470 -4.16 -15.93 15.69
C HIS A 470 -4.23 -16.13 14.16
N HIS A 471 -3.09 -16.09 13.45
CA HIS A 471 -3.04 -16.40 12.04
C HIS A 471 -3.30 -17.89 11.73
N TYR A 472 -3.22 -18.77 12.74
CA TYR A 472 -3.48 -20.20 12.56
C TYR A 472 -4.97 -20.58 12.61
N HIS A 473 -5.88 -19.71 13.05
CA HIS A 473 -7.31 -20.00 13.08
C HIS A 473 -7.91 -20.40 11.72
N PRO A 474 -7.63 -19.70 10.60
CA PRO A 474 -8.13 -20.12 9.28
C PRO A 474 -7.61 -21.49 8.82
N PRO A 475 -6.30 -21.82 8.89
CA PRO A 475 -5.80 -23.16 8.60
C PRO A 475 -6.46 -24.24 9.47
N GLN A 476 -6.57 -24.01 10.77
CA GLN A 476 -7.18 -24.94 11.71
C GLN A 476 -8.61 -25.32 11.33
N SER A 477 -9.42 -24.37 10.85
CA SER A 477 -10.81 -24.62 10.45
C SER A 477 -10.95 -25.53 9.21
N LEU A 478 -9.88 -25.84 8.51
CA LEU A 478 -9.82 -26.76 7.38
C LEU A 478 -9.28 -28.14 7.79
N ALA A 479 -8.63 -28.21 8.93
CA ALA A 479 -8.08 -29.44 9.48
C ALA A 479 -9.11 -30.23 10.32
N VAL A 480 -10.22 -29.60 10.68
CA VAL A 480 -11.37 -30.21 11.35
C VAL A 480 -12.36 -30.73 10.32
#